data_b61af4034881516bb48f84013c4d4980
#
_entry.id   b61af4034881516bb48f84013c4d4980
#
_cell.length_a   1.000
_cell.length_b   1.000
_cell.length_c   1.000
_cell.angle_alpha   90.00
_cell.angle_beta   90.00
_cell.angle_gamma   90.00
#
_symmetry.space_group_name_H-M   'P 1'
#
loop_
_entity.id
_entity.type
_entity.pdbx_description
1 polymer ?
#
loop_
_entity_poly.entity_id
_entity_poly.type
_entity_poly.pdbx_seq_one_letter_code
_entity_poly.pdbx_strand_id
1 'polypeptide(L)'
;MIRALSICSLGPSRIGLTCWYSGISSSMAADNIPEAKSKLRLEIKKKVKELTEEDKIKQTFIITKRLIKHPDFQNAERIAIYVNMKNEVGTYDILKEAFAGNKQVFIPLVVGEDMKMVKLNSFEDLKTMPKTKWGIIQPLESDNREDCLVTGGVQYVVVPGVAFTSTGLRLGHGRGYYDRFLAKNDQIRGSRCITVGLGFDEQIVQDLPTTERDFRLTWVVSPGMCSLTSKYEEVPEPLPRPPEPFLI
;
A
#
# COMPACT_ATOMS: atom_id res chain seq x y z
N MET A 1 -51.13 18.43 53.13
CA MET A 1 -51.20 19.86 53.49
C MET A 1 -50.09 20.60 52.78
N ILE A 2 -50.52 21.42 51.83
CA ILE A 2 -50.17 22.84 51.69
C ILE A 2 -48.84 23.15 51.04
N ARG A 3 -48.98 23.59 49.79
CA ARG A 3 -48.60 24.80 49.02
C ARG A 3 -47.12 24.85 48.62
N ALA A 4 -46.77 24.81 47.31
CA ALA A 4 -46.95 25.77 46.21
C ALA A 4 -46.51 27.22 46.52
N LEU A 5 -45.46 27.65 45.73
CA LEU A 5 -45.24 29.01 45.20
C LEU A 5 -43.88 28.92 44.44
N SER A 6 -43.76 28.89 43.18
CA SER A 6 -43.97 29.85 42.08
C SER A 6 -43.21 31.16 42.19
N ILE A 7 -42.60 31.52 41.10
CA ILE A 7 -42.19 32.84 40.58
C ILE A 7 -40.66 32.95 40.43
N CYS A 8 -40.10 33.21 39.31
CA CYS A 8 -40.10 34.01 38.13
C CYS A 8 -38.76 33.89 37.50
N SER A 9 -38.68 33.51 36.27
CA SER A 9 -38.36 34.27 35.04
C SER A 9 -37.21 35.28 35.17
N LEU A 10 -36.13 35.01 34.45
CA LEU A 10 -35.47 35.93 33.54
C LEU A 10 -34.47 35.13 32.65
N GLY A 11 -34.82 34.90 31.42
CA GLY A 11 -33.84 34.68 30.32
C GLY A 11 -33.52 36.08 29.76
N PRO A 12 -32.84 36.24 28.66
CA PRO A 12 -31.96 35.36 27.89
C PRO A 12 -30.66 36.09 27.53
N SER A 13 -29.65 35.40 27.22
CA SER A 13 -28.68 35.95 26.27
C SER A 13 -28.16 34.82 25.38
N ARG A 14 -28.79 34.71 24.20
CA ARG A 14 -28.26 34.04 23.07
C ARG A 14 -26.98 34.76 22.62
N ILE A 15 -25.83 34.22 22.97
CA ILE A 15 -24.63 34.47 22.21
C ILE A 15 -24.55 33.33 21.22
N GLY A 16 -24.95 33.63 19.99
CA GLY A 16 -24.84 32.75 18.86
C GLY A 16 -23.37 32.50 18.54
N LEU A 17 -22.86 31.34 18.96
CA LEU A 17 -21.73 30.74 18.29
C LEU A 17 -22.26 30.16 16.96
N THR A 18 -22.29 31.01 15.94
CA THR A 18 -22.38 30.55 14.57
C THR A 18 -21.12 29.75 14.27
N CYS A 19 -21.24 28.43 14.51
CA CYS A 19 -20.32 27.46 13.98
C CYS A 19 -20.40 27.57 12.45
N TRP A 20 -19.44 28.27 11.86
CA TRP A 20 -19.20 28.27 10.42
C TRP A 20 -18.70 26.88 10.01
N TYR A 21 -19.59 25.88 10.07
CA TYR A 21 -19.39 24.66 9.31
C TYR A 21 -19.87 24.98 7.89
N SER A 22 -19.03 25.73 7.15
CA SER A 22 -19.18 25.79 5.72
C SER A 22 -18.90 24.40 5.18
N GLY A 23 -19.98 23.68 4.96
CA GLY A 23 -19.98 22.44 4.23
C GLY A 23 -19.32 22.67 2.87
N ILE A 24 -18.07 22.27 2.73
CA ILE A 24 -17.51 21.94 1.44
C ILE A 24 -18.16 20.61 1.07
N SER A 25 -19.32 20.72 0.45
CA SER A 25 -19.95 19.63 -0.29
C SER A 25 -18.94 19.18 -1.35
N SER A 26 -18.29 18.08 -1.08
CA SER A 26 -17.32 17.43 -1.97
C SER A 26 -18.07 16.73 -3.10
N SER A 27 -18.64 17.49 -4.01
CA SER A 27 -18.82 17.02 -5.39
C SER A 27 -17.61 17.54 -6.19
N MET A 28 -16.43 17.03 -5.95
CA MET A 28 -15.36 17.13 -6.94
C MET A 28 -15.86 16.34 -8.15
N ALA A 29 -16.20 17.04 -9.20
CA ALA A 29 -16.59 16.45 -10.47
C ALA A 29 -15.50 15.45 -10.88
N ALA A 30 -15.93 14.26 -11.33
CA ALA A 30 -15.05 13.14 -11.72
C ALA A 30 -13.98 13.54 -12.78
N ASP A 31 -14.20 14.66 -13.43
CA ASP A 31 -13.35 15.19 -14.51
C ASP A 31 -11.99 15.71 -14.05
N ASN A 32 -11.77 15.92 -12.75
CA ASN A 32 -10.52 16.53 -12.23
C ASN A 32 -9.62 15.59 -11.40
N ILE A 33 -10.00 14.30 -11.24
CA ILE A 33 -9.23 13.33 -10.47
C ILE A 33 -7.79 13.12 -11.01
N PRO A 34 -7.55 12.99 -12.34
CA PRO A 34 -6.21 12.82 -12.87
C PRO A 34 -5.28 13.99 -12.56
N GLU A 35 -5.77 15.22 -12.66
CA GLU A 35 -5.03 16.44 -12.37
C GLU A 35 -4.72 16.54 -10.86
N ALA A 36 -5.70 16.30 -10.00
CA ALA A 36 -5.54 16.26 -8.55
C ALA A 36 -4.49 15.22 -8.13
N LYS A 37 -4.54 14.00 -8.71
CA LYS A 37 -3.51 12.96 -8.52
C LYS A 37 -2.12 13.44 -8.98
N SER A 38 -2.05 14.14 -10.10
CA SER A 38 -0.78 14.64 -10.63
C SER A 38 -0.16 15.72 -9.74
N LYS A 39 -0.96 16.69 -9.29
CA LYS A 39 -0.54 17.74 -8.36
C LYS A 39 -0.02 17.17 -7.04
N LEU A 40 -0.78 16.24 -6.45
CA LEU A 40 -0.39 15.61 -5.20
C LEU A 40 0.91 14.79 -5.35
N ARG A 41 1.12 14.10 -6.49
CA ARG A 41 2.40 13.42 -6.75
C ARG A 41 3.59 14.37 -6.73
N LEU A 42 3.45 15.55 -7.31
CA LEU A 42 4.52 16.56 -7.32
C LEU A 42 4.81 17.09 -5.93
N GLU A 43 3.77 17.39 -5.15
CA GLU A 43 3.90 17.87 -3.78
C GLU A 43 4.63 16.86 -2.89
N ILE A 44 4.15 15.60 -2.86
CA ILE A 44 4.73 14.58 -1.99
C ILE A 44 6.16 14.21 -2.43
N LYS A 45 6.41 14.10 -3.73
CA LYS A 45 7.78 13.87 -4.22
C LYS A 45 8.75 14.96 -3.80
N LYS A 46 8.29 16.22 -3.72
CA LYS A 46 9.11 17.33 -3.22
C LYS A 46 9.43 17.13 -1.73
N LYS A 47 8.42 16.84 -0.88
CA LYS A 47 8.61 16.58 0.56
C LYS A 47 9.61 15.44 0.80
N VAL A 48 9.46 14.31 0.09
CA VAL A 48 10.38 13.16 0.22
C VAL A 48 11.80 13.49 -0.25
N LYS A 49 11.94 14.35 -1.27
CA LYS A 49 13.26 14.78 -1.76
C LYS A 49 13.98 15.69 -0.75
N GLU A 50 13.25 16.42 0.08
CA GLU A 50 13.77 17.30 1.13
C GLU A 50 14.26 16.52 2.36
N LEU A 51 13.86 15.26 2.53
CA LEU A 51 14.38 14.38 3.58
C LEU A 51 15.89 14.14 3.39
N THR A 52 16.63 14.23 4.49
CA THR A 52 18.04 13.83 4.50
C THR A 52 18.18 12.32 4.30
N GLU A 53 19.33 11.86 3.83
CA GLU A 53 19.59 10.41 3.72
C GLU A 53 19.57 9.75 5.11
N GLU A 54 19.99 10.47 6.16
CA GLU A 54 19.92 9.98 7.55
C GLU A 54 18.49 9.77 8.01
N ASP A 55 17.57 10.70 7.71
CA ASP A 55 16.15 10.56 8.05
C ASP A 55 15.51 9.37 7.30
N LYS A 56 15.82 9.21 6.00
CA LYS A 56 15.35 8.07 5.22
C LYS A 56 15.83 6.73 5.80
N ILE A 57 17.09 6.66 6.22
CA ILE A 57 17.67 5.46 6.85
C ILE A 57 16.95 5.17 8.17
N LYS A 58 16.79 6.18 9.05
CA LYS A 58 16.08 6.03 10.34
C LYS A 58 14.65 5.56 10.13
N GLN A 59 13.91 6.21 9.24
CA GLN A 59 12.53 5.86 8.94
C GLN A 59 12.44 4.44 8.36
N THR A 60 13.29 4.10 7.39
CA THR A 60 13.38 2.76 6.80
C THR A 60 13.63 1.69 7.87
N PHE A 61 14.55 1.92 8.80
CA PHE A 61 14.84 0.98 9.88
C PHE A 61 13.60 0.70 10.75
N ILE A 62 12.88 1.74 11.14
CA ILE A 62 11.66 1.59 11.96
C ILE A 62 10.58 0.80 11.19
N ILE A 63 10.35 1.17 9.93
CA ILE A 63 9.37 0.49 9.05
C ILE A 63 9.74 -0.98 8.90
N THR A 64 10.99 -1.29 8.57
CA THR A 64 11.49 -2.65 8.42
C THR A 64 11.26 -3.47 9.69
N LYS A 65 11.64 -2.94 10.87
CA LYS A 65 11.45 -3.64 12.15
C LYS A 65 9.99 -3.92 12.50
N ARG A 66 9.08 -3.03 12.10
CA ARG A 66 7.63 -3.26 12.28
C ARG A 66 7.12 -4.34 11.33
N LEU A 67 7.50 -4.25 10.05
CA LEU A 67 7.03 -5.17 9.03
C LEU A 67 7.46 -6.62 9.30
N ILE A 68 8.75 -6.84 9.56
CA ILE A 68 9.29 -8.20 9.73
C ILE A 68 8.76 -8.90 10.99
N LYS A 69 8.32 -8.13 12.01
CA LYS A 69 7.70 -8.68 13.23
C LYS A 69 6.20 -8.96 13.06
N HIS A 70 5.60 -8.49 11.98
CA HIS A 70 4.17 -8.63 11.78
C HIS A 70 3.81 -10.11 11.50
N PRO A 71 2.77 -10.68 12.15
CA PRO A 71 2.39 -12.08 11.96
C PRO A 71 2.13 -12.45 10.50
N ASP A 72 1.48 -11.57 9.74
CA ASP A 72 1.20 -11.80 8.33
C ASP A 72 2.48 -11.93 7.49
N PHE A 73 3.52 -11.14 7.80
CA PHE A 73 4.81 -11.30 7.13
C PHE A 73 5.48 -12.61 7.54
N GLN A 74 5.43 -12.95 8.83
CA GLN A 74 6.04 -14.18 9.35
C GLN A 74 5.41 -15.44 8.75
N ASN A 75 4.08 -15.46 8.62
CA ASN A 75 3.31 -16.63 8.16
C ASN A 75 3.28 -16.75 6.61
N ALA A 76 3.59 -15.69 5.87
CA ALA A 76 3.59 -15.76 4.41
C ALA A 76 4.77 -16.56 3.89
N GLU A 77 4.51 -17.54 3.01
CA GLU A 77 5.53 -18.37 2.36
C GLU A 77 5.99 -17.78 1.01
N ARG A 78 5.06 -17.19 0.26
CA ARG A 78 5.29 -16.59 -1.06
C ARG A 78 5.00 -15.10 -1.00
N ILE A 79 6.02 -14.29 -1.19
CA ILE A 79 5.94 -12.84 -1.04
C ILE A 79 6.50 -12.12 -2.27
N ALA A 80 5.84 -11.01 -2.65
CA ALA A 80 6.36 -10.09 -3.66
C ALA A 80 6.81 -8.79 -2.99
N ILE A 81 8.02 -8.34 -3.32
CA ILE A 81 8.63 -7.14 -2.73
C ILE A 81 9.22 -6.30 -3.85
N TYR A 82 8.96 -4.99 -3.86
CA TYR A 82 9.62 -4.10 -4.81
C TYR A 82 11.11 -3.91 -4.45
N VAL A 83 11.92 -3.63 -5.46
CA VAL A 83 13.31 -3.18 -5.28
C VAL A 83 13.29 -1.66 -5.30
N ASN A 84 13.65 -1.04 -4.17
CA ASN A 84 13.44 0.38 -3.97
C ASN A 84 14.28 1.28 -4.88
N MET A 85 13.67 2.36 -5.33
CA MET A 85 14.34 3.51 -5.93
C MET A 85 14.89 4.46 -4.86
N LYS A 86 15.67 5.45 -5.27
CA LYS A 86 16.37 6.39 -4.37
C LYS A 86 15.47 7.07 -3.31
N ASN A 87 14.23 7.38 -3.67
CA ASN A 87 13.30 8.11 -2.81
C ASN A 87 12.13 7.23 -2.33
N GLU A 88 12.34 5.94 -2.23
CA GLU A 88 11.42 4.97 -1.66
C GLU A 88 11.97 4.38 -0.37
N VAL A 89 11.10 3.87 0.47
CA VAL A 89 11.50 3.11 1.66
C VAL A 89 12.35 1.91 1.23
N GLY A 90 13.52 1.76 1.83
CA GLY A 90 14.46 0.70 1.51
C GLY A 90 13.92 -0.68 1.81
N THR A 91 14.06 -1.63 0.88
CA THR A 91 13.54 -2.99 1.00
C THR A 91 14.61 -4.07 1.10
N TYR A 92 15.88 -3.70 1.02
CA TYR A 92 16.98 -4.68 1.05
C TYR A 92 17.01 -5.53 2.32
N ASP A 93 16.79 -4.95 3.50
CA ASP A 93 16.77 -5.70 4.75
C ASP A 93 15.50 -6.55 4.88
N ILE A 94 14.37 -6.10 4.31
CA ILE A 94 13.15 -6.91 4.21
C ILE A 94 13.40 -8.14 3.32
N LEU A 95 14.10 -7.97 2.19
CA LEU A 95 14.49 -9.07 1.29
C LEU A 95 15.41 -10.08 2.00
N LYS A 96 16.41 -9.61 2.76
CA LYS A 96 17.29 -10.49 3.55
C LYS A 96 16.50 -11.30 4.57
N GLU A 97 15.62 -10.66 5.32
CA GLU A 97 14.78 -11.34 6.34
C GLU A 97 13.79 -12.33 5.69
N ALA A 98 13.29 -12.02 4.50
CA ALA A 98 12.46 -12.95 3.75
C ALA A 98 13.22 -14.23 3.37
N PHE A 99 14.46 -14.12 2.89
CA PHE A 99 15.31 -15.28 2.61
C PHE A 99 15.71 -16.04 3.88
N ALA A 100 16.06 -15.32 4.96
CA ALA A 100 16.36 -15.94 6.25
C ALA A 100 15.18 -16.76 6.80
N GLY A 101 13.95 -16.32 6.51
CA GLY A 101 12.72 -17.05 6.82
C GLY A 101 12.33 -18.11 5.79
N ASN A 102 13.21 -18.51 4.86
CA ASN A 102 12.98 -19.50 3.79
C ASN A 102 11.76 -19.20 2.92
N LYS A 103 11.41 -17.93 2.73
CA LYS A 103 10.28 -17.52 1.89
C LYS A 103 10.66 -17.55 0.41
N GLN A 104 9.68 -17.85 -0.44
CA GLN A 104 9.81 -17.66 -1.88
C GLN A 104 9.58 -16.18 -2.20
N VAL A 105 10.60 -15.53 -2.72
CA VAL A 105 10.61 -14.09 -2.96
C VAL A 105 10.46 -13.80 -4.45
N PHE A 106 9.58 -12.87 -4.76
CA PHE A 106 9.33 -12.38 -6.12
C PHE A 106 9.55 -10.86 -6.17
N ILE A 107 10.14 -10.40 -7.26
CA ILE A 107 10.45 -8.99 -7.49
C ILE A 107 9.86 -8.53 -8.82
N PRO A 108 9.57 -7.23 -9.01
CA PRO A 108 9.00 -6.73 -10.24
C PRO A 108 9.99 -6.82 -11.42
N LEU A 109 9.48 -7.29 -12.55
CA LEU A 109 10.07 -7.18 -13.87
C LEU A 109 9.11 -6.39 -14.76
N VAL A 110 9.51 -5.18 -15.15
CA VAL A 110 8.72 -4.32 -16.04
C VAL A 110 9.21 -4.50 -17.47
N VAL A 111 8.28 -4.91 -18.36
CA VAL A 111 8.51 -5.08 -19.78
C VAL A 111 7.46 -4.29 -20.54
N GLY A 112 7.84 -3.18 -21.16
CA GLY A 112 6.92 -2.28 -21.83
C GLY A 112 5.85 -1.70 -20.89
N GLU A 113 4.59 -2.04 -21.16
CA GLU A 113 3.44 -1.60 -20.34
C GLU A 113 2.99 -2.64 -19.32
N ASP A 114 3.63 -3.80 -19.28
CA ASP A 114 3.31 -4.87 -18.35
C ASP A 114 4.32 -4.98 -17.21
N MET A 115 3.86 -5.56 -16.11
CA MET A 115 4.69 -5.90 -14.95
C MET A 115 4.38 -7.32 -14.52
N LYS A 116 5.45 -8.12 -14.41
CA LYS A 116 5.43 -9.47 -13.82
C LYS A 116 6.10 -9.42 -12.45
N MET A 117 5.75 -10.35 -11.57
CA MET A 117 6.49 -10.62 -10.35
C MET A 117 7.25 -11.93 -10.54
N VAL A 118 8.56 -11.82 -10.71
CA VAL A 118 9.42 -12.94 -11.06
C VAL A 118 10.31 -13.34 -9.89
N LYS A 119 10.64 -14.63 -9.82
CA LYS A 119 11.39 -15.22 -8.71
C LYS A 119 12.78 -14.61 -8.58
N LEU A 120 13.09 -14.22 -7.36
CA LEU A 120 14.44 -13.90 -6.92
C LEU A 120 15.01 -15.14 -6.23
N ASN A 121 16.14 -15.68 -6.75
CA ASN A 121 16.67 -16.95 -6.29
C ASN A 121 17.44 -16.83 -4.95
N SER A 122 18.11 -15.70 -4.73
CA SER A 122 18.80 -15.38 -3.48
C SER A 122 18.99 -13.87 -3.36
N PHE A 123 19.45 -13.40 -2.21
CA PHE A 123 19.79 -12.00 -2.03
C PHE A 123 21.03 -11.60 -2.85
N GLU A 124 21.97 -12.53 -3.05
CA GLU A 124 23.16 -12.36 -3.90
C GLU A 124 22.80 -12.22 -5.37
N ASP A 125 21.80 -12.97 -5.83
CA ASP A 125 21.25 -12.88 -7.20
C ASP A 125 20.84 -11.44 -7.54
N LEU A 126 20.24 -10.70 -6.59
CA LEU A 126 19.87 -9.30 -6.79
C LEU A 126 21.06 -8.40 -7.14
N LYS A 127 22.27 -8.70 -6.60
CA LYS A 127 23.48 -7.89 -6.84
C LYS A 127 24.04 -8.07 -8.26
N THR A 128 23.69 -9.16 -8.94
CA THR A 128 24.12 -9.46 -10.31
C THR A 128 23.24 -8.86 -11.38
N MET A 129 22.06 -8.39 -10.99
CA MET A 129 21.07 -7.87 -11.95
C MET A 129 21.47 -6.50 -12.50
N PRO A 130 21.16 -6.23 -13.77
CA PRO A 130 21.40 -4.94 -14.37
C PRO A 130 20.47 -3.86 -13.78
N LYS A 131 20.90 -2.61 -13.95
CA LYS A 131 20.05 -1.45 -13.67
C LYS A 131 19.40 -0.96 -14.96
N THR A 132 18.11 -0.70 -14.90
CA THR A 132 17.40 -0.01 -15.98
C THR A 132 17.92 1.43 -16.15
N LYS A 133 17.55 2.08 -17.25
CA LYS A 133 17.83 3.52 -17.45
C LYS A 133 17.24 4.43 -16.35
N TRP A 134 16.32 3.92 -15.55
CA TRP A 134 15.72 4.61 -14.41
C TRP A 134 16.44 4.31 -13.08
N GLY A 135 17.53 3.52 -13.12
CA GLY A 135 18.29 3.12 -11.94
C GLY A 135 17.64 2.00 -11.12
N ILE A 136 16.58 1.37 -11.63
CA ILE A 136 15.90 0.26 -10.97
C ILE A 136 16.65 -1.04 -11.27
N ILE A 137 16.97 -1.81 -10.22
CA ILE A 137 17.52 -3.16 -10.37
C ILE A 137 16.37 -4.09 -10.70
N GLN A 138 16.46 -4.79 -11.83
CA GLN A 138 15.54 -5.85 -12.21
C GLN A 138 16.25 -6.88 -13.10
N PRO A 139 15.76 -8.14 -13.15
CA PRO A 139 16.33 -9.15 -14.04
C PRO A 139 16.09 -8.81 -15.51
N LEU A 140 16.81 -9.50 -16.41
CA LEU A 140 16.53 -9.44 -17.83
C LEU A 140 15.32 -10.33 -18.16
N GLU A 141 14.56 -9.95 -19.18
CA GLU A 141 13.47 -10.79 -19.68
C GLU A 141 13.99 -12.14 -20.19
N SER A 142 15.19 -12.13 -20.79
CA SER A 142 15.88 -13.34 -21.26
C SER A 142 16.27 -14.33 -20.15
N ASP A 143 16.25 -13.93 -18.89
CA ASP A 143 16.54 -14.84 -17.76
C ASP A 143 15.44 -15.89 -17.57
N ASN A 144 14.28 -15.74 -18.20
CA ASN A 144 13.15 -16.67 -18.17
C ASN A 144 12.77 -17.12 -16.74
N ARG A 145 12.76 -16.18 -15.80
CA ARG A 145 12.47 -16.47 -14.39
C ARG A 145 11.01 -16.87 -14.18
N GLU A 146 10.77 -17.72 -13.20
CA GLU A 146 9.43 -18.11 -12.76
C GLU A 146 8.57 -16.88 -12.49
N ASP A 147 7.42 -16.75 -13.16
CA ASP A 147 6.39 -15.75 -12.87
C ASP A 147 5.46 -16.28 -11.79
N CYS A 148 5.28 -15.54 -10.71
CA CYS A 148 4.44 -15.97 -9.58
C CYS A 148 3.00 -16.25 -10.00
N LEU A 149 2.46 -15.53 -10.99
CA LEU A 149 1.08 -15.74 -11.45
C LEU A 149 0.89 -17.09 -12.14
N VAL A 150 1.95 -17.63 -12.78
CA VAL A 150 1.90 -18.95 -13.42
C VAL A 150 1.93 -20.08 -12.38
N THR A 151 2.49 -19.81 -11.18
CA THR A 151 2.72 -20.82 -10.16
C THR A 151 1.84 -20.63 -8.91
N GLY A 152 0.64 -20.04 -9.08
CA GLY A 152 -0.38 -19.94 -8.02
C GLY A 152 -0.41 -18.62 -7.24
N GLY A 153 0.32 -17.60 -7.70
CA GLY A 153 0.31 -16.27 -7.09
C GLY A 153 1.14 -16.14 -5.81
N VAL A 154 0.99 -15.01 -5.13
CA VAL A 154 1.66 -14.71 -3.87
C VAL A 154 0.68 -14.32 -2.76
N GLN A 155 0.99 -14.67 -1.52
CA GLN A 155 0.14 -14.43 -0.36
C GLN A 155 0.30 -13.01 0.19
N TYR A 156 1.48 -12.42 -0.01
CA TYR A 156 1.86 -11.16 0.61
C TYR A 156 2.59 -10.28 -0.40
N VAL A 157 2.16 -9.02 -0.52
CA VAL A 157 2.74 -8.08 -1.48
C VAL A 157 3.12 -6.78 -0.78
N VAL A 158 4.39 -6.44 -0.82
CA VAL A 158 4.89 -5.12 -0.42
C VAL A 158 4.76 -4.18 -1.61
N VAL A 159 3.97 -3.13 -1.45
CA VAL A 159 3.53 -2.25 -2.55
C VAL A 159 4.16 -0.87 -2.39
N PRO A 160 4.87 -0.35 -3.40
CA PRO A 160 5.41 1.01 -3.38
C PRO A 160 4.31 2.04 -3.65
N GLY A 161 4.50 3.27 -3.19
CA GLY A 161 3.59 4.36 -3.48
C GLY A 161 4.21 5.73 -3.29
N VAL A 162 3.57 6.74 -3.85
CA VAL A 162 3.93 8.15 -3.66
C VAL A 162 3.29 8.71 -2.41
N ALA A 163 2.04 8.33 -2.12
CA ALA A 163 1.32 8.72 -0.91
C ALA A 163 0.39 7.60 -0.44
N PHE A 164 0.07 7.61 0.83
CA PHE A 164 -0.79 6.63 1.49
C PHE A 164 -1.72 7.32 2.49
N THR A 165 -2.88 6.71 2.78
CA THR A 165 -3.74 7.10 3.89
C THR A 165 -3.80 6.02 4.95
N SER A 166 -4.20 6.38 6.16
CA SER A 166 -4.47 5.41 7.24
C SER A 166 -5.57 4.41 6.90
N THR A 167 -6.40 4.71 5.92
CA THR A 167 -7.49 3.84 5.44
C THR A 167 -7.08 2.92 4.29
N GLY A 168 -5.79 2.87 3.94
CA GLY A 168 -5.26 1.97 2.92
C GLY A 168 -5.36 2.47 1.48
N LEU A 169 -5.76 3.72 1.25
CA LEU A 169 -5.69 4.29 -0.09
C LEU A 169 -4.23 4.54 -0.46
N ARG A 170 -3.90 4.34 -1.73
CA ARG A 170 -2.55 4.48 -2.26
C ARG A 170 -2.53 5.30 -3.53
N LEU A 171 -1.64 6.26 -3.59
CA LEU A 171 -1.30 6.97 -4.82
C LEU A 171 -0.02 6.39 -5.41
N GLY A 172 -0.12 5.64 -6.49
CA GLY A 172 1.03 5.11 -7.22
C GLY A 172 1.65 6.13 -8.18
N HIS A 173 2.68 5.69 -8.91
CA HIS A 173 3.41 6.53 -9.88
C HIS A 173 2.61 6.86 -11.16
N GLY A 174 1.43 6.26 -11.38
CA GLY A 174 0.51 6.59 -12.46
C GLY A 174 0.43 5.54 -13.60
N ARG A 175 1.22 4.47 -13.56
CA ARG A 175 1.18 3.40 -14.58
C ARG A 175 0.17 2.29 -14.31
N GLY A 176 -0.38 2.18 -13.09
CA GLY A 176 -1.34 1.16 -12.68
C GLY A 176 -0.80 -0.28 -12.67
N TYR A 177 0.52 -0.46 -12.65
CA TYR A 177 1.13 -1.80 -12.67
C TYR A 177 0.67 -2.67 -11.50
N TYR A 178 0.75 -2.13 -10.28
CA TYR A 178 0.36 -2.87 -9.08
C TYR A 178 -1.14 -3.15 -9.01
N ASP A 179 -1.98 -2.21 -9.43
CA ASP A 179 -3.43 -2.38 -9.41
C ASP A 179 -3.85 -3.53 -10.34
N ARG A 180 -3.26 -3.61 -11.54
CA ARG A 180 -3.48 -4.73 -12.47
C ARG A 180 -2.90 -6.05 -11.96
N PHE A 181 -1.70 -6.01 -11.38
CA PHE A 181 -1.05 -7.22 -10.82
C PHE A 181 -1.88 -7.80 -9.68
N LEU A 182 -2.29 -6.97 -8.71
CA LEU A 182 -3.04 -7.40 -7.54
C LEU A 182 -4.39 -8.01 -7.93
N ALA A 183 -5.10 -7.41 -8.89
CA ALA A 183 -6.35 -7.95 -9.39
C ALA A 183 -6.16 -9.36 -10.00
N LYS A 184 -5.12 -9.55 -10.84
CA LYS A 184 -4.79 -10.86 -11.42
C LYS A 184 -4.36 -11.88 -10.36
N ASN A 185 -3.55 -11.45 -9.39
CA ASN A 185 -3.07 -12.32 -8.32
C ASN A 185 -4.22 -12.83 -7.46
N ASP A 186 -5.15 -11.97 -7.05
CA ASP A 186 -6.32 -12.35 -6.26
C ASP A 186 -7.24 -13.31 -7.04
N GLN A 187 -7.42 -13.08 -8.35
CA GLN A 187 -8.17 -13.97 -9.23
C GLN A 187 -7.55 -15.37 -9.30
N ILE A 188 -6.22 -15.46 -9.47
CA ILE A 188 -5.51 -16.76 -9.56
C ILE A 188 -5.56 -17.50 -8.24
N ARG A 189 -5.41 -16.79 -7.13
CA ARG A 189 -5.44 -17.40 -5.80
C ARG A 189 -6.85 -17.81 -5.34
N GLY A 190 -7.91 -17.23 -5.93
CA GLY A 190 -9.28 -17.35 -5.44
C GLY A 190 -9.51 -16.68 -4.08
N SER A 191 -8.55 -15.88 -3.61
CA SER A 191 -8.60 -15.14 -2.35
C SER A 191 -7.72 -13.90 -2.42
N ARG A 192 -8.06 -12.87 -1.64
CA ARG A 192 -7.24 -11.68 -1.56
C ARG A 192 -5.87 -11.97 -0.94
N CYS A 193 -4.82 -11.37 -1.50
CA CYS A 193 -3.52 -11.35 -0.87
C CYS A 193 -3.43 -10.21 0.15
N ILE A 194 -2.54 -10.37 1.13
CA ILE A 194 -2.20 -9.30 2.06
C ILE A 194 -1.31 -8.29 1.35
N THR A 195 -1.72 -7.04 1.34
CA THR A 195 -1.01 -5.95 0.66
C THR A 195 -0.55 -4.91 1.67
N VAL A 196 0.73 -4.55 1.63
CA VAL A 196 1.32 -3.62 2.58
C VAL A 196 2.03 -2.47 1.87
N GLY A 197 1.58 -1.26 2.11
CA GLY A 197 2.25 -0.05 1.67
C GLY A 197 3.31 0.38 2.67
N LEU A 198 4.50 0.72 2.19
CA LEU A 198 5.56 1.30 3.00
C LEU A 198 5.74 2.76 2.62
N GLY A 199 5.63 3.66 3.59
CA GLY A 199 5.77 5.10 3.38
C GLY A 199 6.59 5.78 4.46
N PHE A 200 7.36 6.79 4.09
CA PHE A 200 7.88 7.77 5.04
C PHE A 200 6.71 8.54 5.65
N ASP A 201 6.87 9.13 6.83
CA ASP A 201 5.79 9.89 7.45
C ASP A 201 5.30 11.04 6.56
N GLU A 202 6.18 11.62 5.74
CA GLU A 202 5.89 12.66 4.74
C GLU A 202 5.00 12.18 3.59
N GLN A 203 4.85 10.88 3.42
CA GLN A 203 3.99 10.24 2.43
C GLN A 203 2.59 9.89 2.99
N ILE A 204 2.37 10.08 4.29
CA ILE A 204 1.07 9.83 4.92
C ILE A 204 0.21 11.09 4.81
N VAL A 205 -0.95 10.94 4.18
CA VAL A 205 -1.91 12.03 3.96
C VAL A 205 -3.28 11.64 4.50
N GLN A 206 -4.14 12.63 4.76
CA GLN A 206 -5.48 12.38 5.30
C GLN A 206 -6.40 11.73 4.27
N ASP A 207 -6.34 12.20 3.02
CA ASP A 207 -7.20 11.72 1.94
C ASP A 207 -6.48 11.74 0.59
N LEU A 208 -6.97 10.93 -0.34
CA LEU A 208 -6.46 10.80 -1.70
C LEU A 208 -7.63 10.83 -2.71
N PRO A 209 -7.46 11.54 -3.84
CA PRO A 209 -8.39 11.40 -4.94
C PRO A 209 -8.32 9.97 -5.49
N THR A 210 -9.46 9.26 -5.45
CA THR A 210 -9.54 7.85 -5.84
C THR A 210 -10.59 7.61 -6.91
N THR A 211 -10.44 6.51 -7.62
CA THR A 211 -11.42 5.92 -8.52
C THR A 211 -11.77 4.51 -8.05
N GLU A 212 -12.81 3.92 -8.59
CA GLU A 212 -13.20 2.53 -8.29
C GLU A 212 -12.12 1.50 -8.69
N ARG A 213 -11.18 1.89 -9.56
CA ARG A 213 -10.09 1.03 -10.03
C ARG A 213 -8.88 1.00 -9.09
N ASP A 214 -8.81 1.91 -8.13
CA ASP A 214 -7.68 1.98 -7.20
C ASP A 214 -7.82 0.88 -6.14
N PHE A 215 -6.81 0.01 -6.06
CA PHE A 215 -6.77 -1.08 -5.09
C PHE A 215 -6.49 -0.55 -3.69
N ARG A 216 -7.29 -0.99 -2.71
CA ARG A 216 -7.08 -0.62 -1.31
C ARG A 216 -6.17 -1.63 -0.61
N LEU A 217 -5.14 -1.13 0.05
CA LEU A 217 -4.16 -1.93 0.78
C LEU A 217 -4.75 -2.49 2.08
N THR A 218 -4.23 -3.66 2.51
CA THR A 218 -4.56 -4.27 3.81
C THR A 218 -3.90 -3.49 4.95
N TRP A 219 -2.62 -3.14 4.78
CA TRP A 219 -1.81 -2.42 5.77
C TRP A 219 -1.11 -1.23 5.16
N VAL A 220 -0.91 -0.20 5.98
CA VAL A 220 0.04 0.89 5.70
C VAL A 220 0.96 1.02 6.89
N VAL A 221 2.27 1.02 6.63
CA VAL A 221 3.32 1.09 7.63
C VAL A 221 4.21 2.30 7.38
N SER A 222 4.27 3.20 8.37
CA SER A 222 5.23 4.31 8.45
C SER A 222 5.88 4.35 9.83
N PRO A 223 6.87 5.21 10.10
CA PRO A 223 7.40 5.40 11.45
C PRO A 223 6.34 5.80 12.48
N GLY A 224 5.42 6.68 12.11
CA GLY A 224 4.33 7.14 12.97
C GLY A 224 3.13 6.18 13.02
N MET A 225 3.00 5.25 12.07
CA MET A 225 1.76 4.49 11.88
C MET A 225 2.02 3.04 11.47
N CYS A 226 1.22 2.14 12.04
CA CYS A 226 1.02 0.78 11.54
C CYS A 226 -0.49 0.50 11.66
N SER A 227 -1.23 0.70 10.57
CA SER A 227 -2.70 0.65 10.58
C SER A 227 -3.22 -0.47 9.71
N LEU A 228 -4.06 -1.33 10.31
CA LEU A 228 -4.98 -2.21 9.58
C LEU A 228 -6.08 -1.32 8.98
N THR A 229 -6.38 -1.48 7.71
CA THR A 229 -7.42 -0.70 7.08
C THR A 229 -8.78 -1.33 7.36
N SER A 230 -9.70 -0.56 7.95
CA SER A 230 -10.97 -1.00 8.56
C SER A 230 -11.95 -1.82 7.69
N LYS A 231 -11.63 -2.08 6.43
CA LYS A 231 -12.44 -2.95 5.55
C LYS A 231 -12.07 -4.45 5.63
N TYR A 232 -11.09 -4.83 6.43
CA TYR A 232 -10.60 -6.21 6.54
C TYR A 232 -10.98 -6.92 7.84
N GLU A 233 -11.83 -6.30 8.66
CA GLU A 233 -12.41 -6.97 9.84
C GLU A 233 -13.41 -8.08 9.45
N GLU A 234 -13.95 -8.05 8.23
CA GLU A 234 -14.74 -9.16 7.67
C GLU A 234 -13.90 -9.84 6.57
N VAL A 235 -13.27 -10.94 6.92
CA VAL A 235 -12.71 -11.87 5.91
C VAL A 235 -13.91 -12.52 5.22
N PRO A 236 -14.17 -12.26 3.92
CA PRO A 236 -15.16 -13.02 3.20
C PRO A 236 -14.74 -14.49 3.24
N GLU A 237 -15.68 -15.39 3.50
CA GLU A 237 -15.42 -16.84 3.42
C GLU A 237 -14.68 -17.15 2.10
N PRO A 238 -13.69 -18.05 2.12
CA PRO A 238 -12.97 -18.45 0.93
C PRO A 238 -13.98 -18.95 -0.11
N LEU A 239 -13.90 -18.41 -1.32
CA LEU A 239 -14.71 -18.88 -2.44
C LEU A 239 -14.55 -20.40 -2.58
N PRO A 240 -15.64 -21.15 -2.81
CA PRO A 240 -15.57 -22.60 -3.00
C PRO A 240 -14.56 -22.91 -4.10
N ARG A 241 -13.70 -23.90 -3.85
CA ARG A 241 -12.72 -24.35 -4.85
C ARG A 241 -13.47 -24.77 -6.12
N PRO A 242 -12.97 -24.42 -7.31
CA PRO A 242 -13.53 -24.94 -8.54
C PRO A 242 -13.49 -26.49 -8.50
N PRO A 243 -14.51 -27.18 -9.03
CA PRO A 243 -14.52 -28.63 -9.06
C PRO A 243 -13.27 -29.13 -9.78
N GLU A 244 -12.65 -30.18 -9.21
CA GLU A 244 -11.49 -30.82 -9.83
C GLU A 244 -11.87 -31.28 -11.25
N PRO A 245 -10.96 -31.12 -12.25
CA PRO A 245 -11.22 -31.62 -13.58
C PRO A 245 -11.39 -33.13 -13.51
N PHE A 246 -12.52 -33.61 -13.96
CA PHE A 246 -12.75 -35.04 -14.15
C PHE A 246 -11.67 -35.59 -15.07
N LEU A 247 -10.77 -36.41 -14.53
CA LEU A 247 -9.89 -37.26 -15.32
C LEU A 247 -10.77 -38.33 -15.97
N ILE A 248 -10.96 -38.23 -17.27
CA ILE A 248 -11.47 -39.33 -18.16
C ILE A 248 -10.26 -40.06 -18.74
#